data_6e0bdc4b1bbdaf0b2f7a8e2fd71f38e7
#
_entry.id   6e0bdc4b1bbdaf0b2f7a8e2fd71f38e7
#
_cell.length_a   1.000
_cell.length_b   1.000
_cell.length_c   1.000
_cell.angle_alpha   90.00
_cell.angle_beta   90.00
_cell.angle_gamma   90.00
#
_symmetry.space_group_name_H-M   'P 1'
#
loop_
_entity.id
_entity.type
_entity.pdbx_description
1 polymer ?
#
loop_
_entity_poly.entity_id
_entity_poly.type
_entity_poly.pdbx_seq_one_letter_code
_entity_poly.pdbx_strand_id
1 'polypeptide(L)'
;MLALCYIGLRFIHFGALMLIFGNALYSVWFAPSSLQRLMCRRFQLQQKVAAFVSLAAALLMFMLQGGQMGNGWGDVFAPQVWSGVMRTQFGGVWLWQMILATMTVAAAWLAPLKGSRLLLLAMGQLILLAEVGHAAMNDGPMGALQRLNHAFHLICAATWLGGLLPLLFCMRLAKGRWQNAAIYTMMRFSRVGHYAVAGVLFSGAINALMILGVHIPWQADYVQFLLFKCALVALMVVIALANRYFLVPRFRPETGRAQQIFIRMTQAEVVLGALVLATVSLFATWEPF
;
A
#
# COMPACT_ATOMS: atom_id res chain seq x y z
N MET A 1 -5.58 -20.77 13.81
CA MET A 1 -4.57 -20.85 12.74
C MET A 1 -5.04 -20.22 11.42
N LEU A 2 -6.25 -20.49 10.93
CA LEU A 2 -6.78 -19.86 9.71
C LEU A 2 -6.69 -18.32 9.74
N ALA A 3 -7.12 -17.68 10.82
CA ALA A 3 -7.05 -16.23 10.98
C ALA A 3 -5.62 -15.67 10.86
N LEU A 4 -4.63 -16.34 11.44
CA LEU A 4 -3.22 -15.94 11.32
C LEU A 4 -2.71 -16.05 9.89
N CYS A 5 -3.08 -17.12 9.17
CA CYS A 5 -2.74 -17.26 7.74
C CYS A 5 -3.39 -16.13 6.91
N TYR A 6 -4.65 -15.81 7.19
CA TYR A 6 -5.37 -14.72 6.53
C TYR A 6 -4.69 -13.37 6.77
N ILE A 7 -4.30 -13.07 8.01
CA ILE A 7 -3.57 -11.85 8.39
C ILE A 7 -2.23 -11.75 7.63
N GLY A 8 -1.47 -12.84 7.58
CA GLY A 8 -0.20 -12.89 6.85
C GLY A 8 -0.39 -12.66 5.34
N LEU A 9 -1.38 -13.31 4.73
CA LEU A 9 -1.70 -13.11 3.31
C LEU A 9 -2.19 -11.70 3.01
N ARG A 10 -2.96 -11.11 3.91
CA ARG A 10 -3.40 -9.72 3.82
C ARG A 10 -2.21 -8.76 3.81
N PHE A 11 -1.27 -8.93 4.73
CA PHE A 11 -0.01 -8.17 4.76
C PHE A 11 0.76 -8.28 3.43
N ILE A 12 0.92 -9.50 2.92
CA ILE A 12 1.62 -9.79 1.67
C ILE A 12 0.90 -9.13 0.47
N HIS A 13 -0.43 -9.29 0.40
CA HIS A 13 -1.24 -8.74 -0.69
C HIS A 13 -1.16 -7.20 -0.74
N PHE A 14 -1.39 -6.53 0.39
CA PHE A 14 -1.28 -5.07 0.48
C PHE A 14 0.13 -4.57 0.17
N GLY A 15 1.16 -5.22 0.73
CA GLY A 15 2.55 -4.89 0.45
C GLY A 15 2.90 -5.01 -1.03
N ALA A 16 2.47 -6.09 -1.68
CA ALA A 16 2.67 -6.31 -3.11
C ALA A 16 1.98 -5.22 -3.96
N LEU A 17 0.72 -4.88 -3.64
CA LEU A 17 -0.02 -3.82 -4.34
C LEU A 17 0.63 -2.45 -4.18
N MET A 18 1.08 -2.10 -2.98
CA MET A 18 1.78 -0.84 -2.74
C MET A 18 3.09 -0.74 -3.52
N LEU A 19 3.82 -1.85 -3.64
CA LEU A 19 5.04 -1.92 -4.46
C LEU A 19 4.73 -1.75 -5.96
N ILE A 20 3.68 -2.41 -6.46
CA ILE A 20 3.27 -2.29 -7.86
C ILE A 20 2.86 -0.84 -8.15
N PHE A 21 1.96 -0.30 -7.34
CA PHE A 21 1.44 1.05 -7.51
C PHE A 21 2.55 2.10 -7.42
N GLY A 22 3.36 2.07 -6.36
CA GLY A 22 4.42 3.05 -6.12
C GLY A 22 5.50 3.05 -7.19
N ASN A 23 5.99 1.88 -7.60
CA ASN A 23 6.95 1.77 -8.70
C ASN A 23 6.38 2.26 -10.03
N ALA A 24 5.13 1.92 -10.34
CA ALA A 24 4.46 2.35 -11.56
C ALA A 24 4.24 3.88 -11.55
N LEU A 25 3.71 4.43 -10.45
CA LEU A 25 3.51 5.87 -10.27
C LEU A 25 4.81 6.65 -10.41
N TYR A 26 5.87 6.17 -9.75
CA TYR A 26 7.18 6.80 -9.78
C TYR A 26 7.77 6.82 -11.19
N SER A 27 7.67 5.70 -11.90
CA SER A 27 8.19 5.57 -13.24
C SER A 27 7.41 6.40 -14.27
N VAL A 28 6.06 6.41 -14.18
CA VAL A 28 5.18 7.03 -15.17
C VAL A 28 5.02 8.52 -14.95
N TRP A 29 4.87 8.93 -13.71
CA TRP A 29 4.45 10.30 -13.40
C TRP A 29 5.57 11.18 -12.83
N PHE A 30 6.49 10.63 -12.04
CA PHE A 30 7.56 11.44 -11.45
C PHE A 30 8.81 11.49 -12.32
N ALA A 31 9.19 10.39 -12.96
CA ALA A 31 10.38 10.32 -13.77
C ALA A 31 10.19 11.03 -15.13
N PRO A 32 11.17 11.86 -15.58
CA PRO A 32 11.19 12.39 -16.94
C PRO A 32 11.38 11.24 -17.94
N SER A 33 10.98 11.46 -19.20
CA SER A 33 11.02 10.45 -20.27
C SER A 33 12.40 9.78 -20.43
N SER A 34 13.46 10.51 -20.20
CA SER A 34 14.83 9.99 -20.21
C SER A 34 15.08 8.92 -19.17
N LEU A 35 14.50 9.04 -17.97
CA LEU A 35 14.71 8.13 -16.85
C LEU A 35 13.65 7.01 -16.77
N GLN A 36 12.46 7.22 -17.35
CA GLN A 36 11.33 6.27 -17.28
C GLN A 36 11.72 4.85 -17.71
N ARG A 37 12.39 4.72 -18.87
CA ARG A 37 12.78 3.40 -19.39
C ARG A 37 13.76 2.68 -18.46
N LEU A 38 14.69 3.41 -17.84
CA LEU A 38 15.62 2.86 -16.88
C LEU A 38 14.90 2.38 -15.62
N MET A 39 13.98 3.19 -15.10
CA MET A 39 13.15 2.84 -13.94
C MET A 39 12.30 1.59 -14.22
N CYS A 40 11.58 1.55 -15.33
CA CYS A 40 10.78 0.39 -15.71
C CYS A 40 11.63 -0.89 -15.81
N ARG A 41 12.80 -0.84 -16.45
CA ARG A 41 13.73 -1.99 -16.52
C ARG A 41 14.27 -2.39 -15.15
N ARG A 42 14.62 -1.41 -14.31
CA ARG A 42 15.19 -1.69 -12.98
C ARG A 42 14.20 -2.41 -12.07
N PHE A 43 12.92 -2.03 -12.12
CA PHE A 43 11.88 -2.59 -11.27
C PHE A 43 11.06 -3.70 -11.95
N GLN A 44 11.41 -4.09 -13.19
CA GLN A 44 10.66 -5.10 -13.95
C GLN A 44 10.49 -6.42 -13.21
N LEU A 45 11.57 -6.98 -12.67
CA LEU A 45 11.51 -8.25 -11.92
C LEU A 45 10.66 -8.10 -10.67
N GLN A 46 10.85 -7.01 -9.92
CA GLN A 46 10.06 -6.73 -8.72
C GLN A 46 8.57 -6.59 -9.05
N GLN A 47 8.22 -5.92 -10.15
CA GLN A 47 6.84 -5.79 -10.61
C GLN A 47 6.21 -7.15 -10.96
N LYS A 48 6.96 -8.02 -11.66
CA LYS A 48 6.51 -9.38 -12.01
C LYS A 48 6.26 -10.22 -10.77
N VAL A 49 7.22 -10.24 -9.85
CA VAL A 49 7.12 -10.99 -8.59
C VAL A 49 5.98 -10.45 -7.74
N ALA A 50 5.89 -9.14 -7.56
CA ALA A 50 4.82 -8.52 -6.77
C ALA A 50 3.43 -8.79 -7.38
N ALA A 51 3.28 -8.74 -8.71
CA ALA A 51 2.03 -9.06 -9.38
C ALA A 51 1.61 -10.52 -9.14
N PHE A 52 2.55 -11.47 -9.29
CA PHE A 52 2.28 -12.88 -9.04
C PHE A 52 1.93 -13.14 -7.56
N VAL A 53 2.70 -12.56 -6.63
CA VAL A 53 2.47 -12.68 -5.19
C VAL A 53 1.11 -12.08 -4.80
N SER A 54 0.74 -10.92 -5.37
CA SER A 54 -0.57 -10.31 -5.14
C SER A 54 -1.72 -11.21 -5.60
N LEU A 55 -1.62 -11.82 -6.79
CA LEU A 55 -2.62 -12.75 -7.31
C LEU A 55 -2.71 -14.01 -6.43
N ALA A 56 -1.57 -14.63 -6.11
CA ALA A 56 -1.54 -15.83 -5.28
C ALA A 56 -2.13 -15.55 -3.88
N ALA A 57 -1.77 -14.41 -3.26
CA ALA A 57 -2.33 -14.01 -1.99
C ALA A 57 -3.85 -13.76 -2.08
N ALA A 58 -4.34 -13.13 -3.15
CA ALA A 58 -5.78 -12.91 -3.35
C ALA A 58 -6.55 -14.22 -3.47
N LEU A 59 -6.04 -15.19 -4.24
CA LEU A 59 -6.65 -16.52 -4.37
C LEU A 59 -6.69 -17.26 -3.03
N LEU A 60 -5.57 -17.28 -2.31
CA LEU A 60 -5.49 -17.95 -1.01
C LEU A 60 -6.38 -17.28 0.04
N MET A 61 -6.47 -15.94 0.04
CA MET A 61 -7.38 -15.22 0.94
C MET A 61 -8.85 -15.56 0.66
N PHE A 62 -9.25 -15.70 -0.61
CA PHE A 62 -10.58 -16.15 -0.98
C PHE A 62 -10.89 -17.56 -0.43
N MET A 63 -9.95 -18.49 -0.60
CA MET A 63 -10.09 -19.84 -0.10
C MET A 63 -10.17 -19.88 1.43
N LEU A 64 -9.29 -19.13 2.12
CA LEU A 64 -9.31 -19.04 3.58
C LEU A 64 -10.59 -18.39 4.11
N GLN A 65 -11.17 -17.43 3.38
CA GLN A 65 -12.47 -16.85 3.73
C GLN A 65 -13.57 -17.92 3.73
N GLY A 66 -13.55 -18.85 2.78
CA GLY A 66 -14.43 -20.02 2.78
C GLY A 66 -14.28 -20.86 4.05
N GLY A 67 -13.05 -21.15 4.45
CA GLY A 67 -12.79 -21.88 5.69
C GLY A 67 -13.19 -21.13 6.96
N GLN A 68 -13.14 -19.77 6.96
CA GLN A 68 -13.60 -18.95 8.09
C GLN A 68 -15.12 -18.88 8.20
N MET A 69 -15.84 -18.90 7.07
CA MET A 69 -17.29 -18.89 7.01
C MET A 69 -17.91 -20.30 7.21
N GLY A 70 -17.13 -21.36 6.97
CA GLY A 70 -17.51 -22.75 7.12
C GLY A 70 -16.95 -23.40 8.38
N ASN A 71 -16.61 -24.70 8.29
CA ASN A 71 -16.16 -25.52 9.43
C ASN A 71 -14.63 -25.63 9.56
N GLY A 72 -13.89 -24.63 9.09
CA GLY A 72 -12.44 -24.57 9.25
C GLY A 72 -11.65 -25.10 8.04
N TRP A 73 -10.54 -25.79 8.29
CA TRP A 73 -9.58 -26.18 7.24
C TRP A 73 -10.18 -27.09 6.16
N GLY A 74 -11.15 -27.94 6.50
CA GLY A 74 -11.82 -28.81 5.54
C GLY A 74 -12.54 -28.04 4.44
N ASP A 75 -13.10 -26.89 4.78
CA ASP A 75 -13.88 -26.07 3.86
C ASP A 75 -13.04 -25.10 3.02
N VAL A 76 -11.77 -24.91 3.36
CA VAL A 76 -10.82 -24.09 2.57
C VAL A 76 -10.75 -24.58 1.12
N PHE A 77 -10.84 -25.90 0.90
CA PHE A 77 -10.73 -26.51 -0.42
C PHE A 77 -12.07 -27.02 -0.98
N ALA A 78 -13.20 -26.68 -0.34
CA ALA A 78 -14.51 -27.15 -0.73
C ALA A 78 -15.19 -26.23 -1.76
N PRO A 79 -15.39 -26.65 -3.04
CA PRO A 79 -15.99 -25.81 -4.07
C PRO A 79 -17.42 -25.35 -3.73
N GLN A 80 -18.17 -26.15 -2.98
CA GLN A 80 -19.53 -25.80 -2.52
C GLN A 80 -19.50 -24.57 -1.61
N VAL A 81 -18.50 -24.49 -0.71
CA VAL A 81 -18.31 -23.33 0.18
C VAL A 81 -17.91 -22.10 -0.60
N TRP A 82 -17.04 -22.25 -1.61
CA TRP A 82 -16.65 -21.12 -2.47
C TRP A 82 -17.84 -20.52 -3.22
N SER A 83 -18.80 -21.35 -3.66
CA SER A 83 -20.03 -20.85 -4.28
C SER A 83 -20.88 -20.02 -3.31
N GLY A 84 -20.87 -20.38 -2.03
CA GLY A 84 -21.50 -19.61 -0.96
C GLY A 84 -20.79 -18.26 -0.72
N VAL A 85 -19.46 -18.28 -0.62
CA VAL A 85 -18.66 -17.05 -0.47
C VAL A 85 -18.91 -16.08 -1.62
N MET A 86 -18.98 -16.57 -2.87
CA MET A 86 -19.23 -15.75 -4.05
C MET A 86 -20.56 -15.00 -4.03
N ARG A 87 -21.54 -15.48 -3.28
CA ARG A 87 -22.84 -14.80 -3.12
C ARG A 87 -22.83 -13.69 -2.07
N THR A 88 -21.74 -13.56 -1.31
CA THR A 88 -21.58 -12.47 -0.33
C THR A 88 -21.04 -11.20 -1.01
N GLN A 89 -21.19 -10.05 -0.34
CA GLN A 89 -20.58 -8.79 -0.79
C GLN A 89 -19.05 -8.94 -0.95
N PHE A 90 -18.39 -9.59 0.02
CA PHE A 90 -16.95 -9.89 -0.05
C PHE A 90 -16.62 -10.67 -1.34
N GLY A 91 -17.33 -11.75 -1.62
CA GLY A 91 -17.06 -12.58 -2.80
C GLY A 91 -17.24 -11.84 -4.12
N GLY A 92 -18.28 -11.00 -4.22
CA GLY A 92 -18.51 -10.18 -5.41
C GLY A 92 -17.36 -9.21 -5.67
N VAL A 93 -16.90 -8.48 -4.64
CA VAL A 93 -15.75 -7.56 -4.75
C VAL A 93 -14.46 -8.35 -5.03
N TRP A 94 -14.28 -9.50 -4.35
CA TRP A 94 -13.08 -10.30 -4.46
C TRP A 94 -12.89 -10.96 -5.82
N LEU A 95 -14.00 -11.27 -6.51
CA LEU A 95 -13.96 -11.71 -7.91
C LEU A 95 -13.28 -10.67 -8.80
N TRP A 96 -13.70 -9.41 -8.69
CA TRP A 96 -13.08 -8.32 -9.43
C TRP A 96 -11.62 -8.10 -9.03
N GLN A 97 -11.30 -8.26 -7.74
CA GLN A 97 -9.92 -8.21 -7.25
C GLN A 97 -9.04 -9.26 -7.93
N MET A 98 -9.50 -10.51 -8.04
CA MET A 98 -8.77 -11.60 -8.72
C MET A 98 -8.65 -11.35 -10.22
N ILE A 99 -9.69 -10.82 -10.88
CA ILE A 99 -9.64 -10.46 -12.30
C ILE A 99 -8.58 -9.37 -12.53
N LEU A 100 -8.61 -8.28 -11.77
CA LEU A 100 -7.62 -7.21 -11.90
C LEU A 100 -6.21 -7.66 -11.54
N ALA A 101 -6.04 -8.54 -10.54
CA ALA A 101 -4.75 -9.13 -10.22
C ALA A 101 -4.20 -9.99 -11.36
N THR A 102 -5.05 -10.79 -12.01
CA THR A 102 -4.70 -11.59 -13.20
C THR A 102 -4.28 -10.69 -14.36
N MET A 103 -5.05 -9.62 -14.62
CA MET A 103 -4.70 -8.61 -15.64
C MET A 103 -3.37 -7.91 -15.31
N THR A 104 -3.09 -7.69 -14.01
CA THR A 104 -1.83 -7.09 -13.54
C THR A 104 -0.65 -8.03 -13.82
N VAL A 105 -0.79 -9.33 -13.58
CA VAL A 105 0.21 -10.34 -13.96
C VAL A 105 0.41 -10.31 -15.48
N ALA A 106 -0.64 -10.40 -16.28
CA ALA A 106 -0.55 -10.35 -17.73
C ALA A 106 0.14 -9.07 -18.22
N ALA A 107 -0.21 -7.90 -17.67
CA ALA A 107 0.42 -6.63 -18.01
C ALA A 107 1.91 -6.58 -17.64
N ALA A 108 2.29 -7.12 -16.47
CA ALA A 108 3.68 -7.17 -16.03
C ALA A 108 4.56 -8.08 -16.89
N TRP A 109 4.01 -9.15 -17.46
CA TRP A 109 4.75 -10.11 -18.27
C TRP A 109 4.74 -9.75 -19.76
N LEU A 110 3.59 -9.34 -20.32
CA LEU A 110 3.42 -9.08 -21.76
C LEU A 110 3.85 -7.66 -22.15
N ALA A 111 3.76 -6.69 -21.24
CA ALA A 111 4.06 -5.29 -21.52
C ALA A 111 4.86 -4.61 -20.38
N PRO A 112 6.02 -5.16 -19.98
CA PRO A 112 6.72 -4.76 -18.75
C PRO A 112 7.21 -3.31 -18.74
N LEU A 113 7.31 -2.67 -19.91
CA LEU A 113 7.74 -1.26 -20.03
C LEU A 113 6.58 -0.27 -20.05
N LYS A 114 5.33 -0.75 -20.05
CA LYS A 114 4.12 0.09 -20.02
C LYS A 114 3.61 0.28 -18.59
N GLY A 115 4.36 1.03 -17.77
CA GLY A 115 4.05 1.29 -16.37
C GLY A 115 2.65 1.89 -16.14
N SER A 116 2.09 2.64 -17.11
CA SER A 116 0.73 3.20 -17.01
C SER A 116 -0.37 2.14 -16.85
N ARG A 117 -0.23 0.98 -17.49
CA ARG A 117 -1.18 -0.12 -17.33
C ARG A 117 -1.13 -0.70 -15.93
N LEU A 118 0.08 -0.92 -15.40
CA LEU A 118 0.27 -1.39 -14.03
C LEU A 118 -0.26 -0.40 -13.00
N LEU A 119 -0.07 0.91 -13.24
CA LEU A 119 -0.58 1.96 -12.38
C LEU A 119 -2.12 1.94 -12.31
N LEU A 120 -2.79 1.88 -13.46
CA LEU A 120 -4.26 1.85 -13.53
C LEU A 120 -4.83 0.59 -12.88
N LEU A 121 -4.25 -0.58 -13.17
CA LEU A 121 -4.71 -1.85 -12.60
C LEU A 121 -4.49 -1.91 -11.07
N ALA A 122 -3.33 -1.45 -10.59
CA ALA A 122 -3.07 -1.38 -9.15
C ALA A 122 -3.98 -0.36 -8.45
N MET A 123 -4.27 0.78 -9.08
CA MET A 123 -5.22 1.76 -8.56
C MET A 123 -6.63 1.18 -8.44
N GLY A 124 -7.11 0.48 -9.47
CA GLY A 124 -8.39 -0.23 -9.43
C GLY A 124 -8.46 -1.24 -8.28
N GLN A 125 -7.40 -2.03 -8.07
CA GLN A 125 -7.33 -2.97 -6.97
C GLN A 125 -7.34 -2.28 -5.60
N LEU A 126 -6.64 -1.13 -5.43
CA LEU A 126 -6.68 -0.35 -4.19
C LEU A 126 -8.09 0.21 -3.90
N ILE A 127 -8.82 0.63 -4.94
CA ILE A 127 -10.20 1.08 -4.82
C ILE A 127 -11.11 -0.08 -4.39
N LEU A 128 -10.99 -1.27 -5.02
CA LEU A 128 -11.76 -2.45 -4.64
C LEU A 128 -11.51 -2.88 -3.19
N LEU A 129 -10.28 -2.73 -2.68
CA LEU A 129 -9.99 -3.04 -1.28
C LEU A 129 -10.73 -2.13 -0.29
N ALA A 130 -11.19 -0.97 -0.71
CA ALA A 130 -12.01 -0.09 0.12
C ALA A 130 -13.48 -0.53 0.21
N GLU A 131 -13.93 -1.43 -0.66
CA GLU A 131 -15.29 -1.99 -0.66
C GLU A 131 -15.47 -3.15 0.33
N VAL A 132 -14.42 -3.53 1.06
CA VAL A 132 -14.44 -4.66 2.00
C VAL A 132 -13.87 -4.28 3.36
N GLY A 133 -14.25 -5.03 4.41
CA GLY A 133 -13.82 -4.79 5.78
C GLY A 133 -14.59 -3.64 6.45
N HIS A 134 -13.99 -3.02 7.47
CA HIS A 134 -14.66 -1.99 8.29
C HIS A 134 -15.12 -0.75 7.51
N ALA A 135 -14.52 -0.46 6.36
CA ALA A 135 -14.96 0.62 5.48
C ALA A 135 -16.30 0.34 4.79
N ALA A 136 -16.75 -0.91 4.78
CA ALA A 136 -18.01 -1.34 4.19
C ALA A 136 -19.10 -1.67 5.24
N MET A 137 -18.94 -1.22 6.49
CA MET A 137 -19.89 -1.49 7.58
C MET A 137 -21.18 -0.67 7.47
N ASN A 138 -21.11 0.50 6.86
CA ASN A 138 -22.26 1.40 6.74
C ASN A 138 -22.88 1.32 5.34
N ASP A 139 -24.21 1.39 5.30
CA ASP A 139 -24.99 1.41 4.05
C ASP A 139 -25.37 2.84 3.63
N GLY A 140 -25.91 2.96 2.43
CA GLY A 140 -26.41 4.21 1.89
C GLY A 140 -25.31 5.25 1.60
N PRO A 141 -25.67 6.56 1.60
CA PRO A 141 -24.73 7.63 1.25
C PRO A 141 -23.53 7.75 2.20
N MET A 142 -23.73 7.47 3.50
CA MET A 142 -22.67 7.49 4.49
C MET A 142 -21.66 6.38 4.24
N GLY A 143 -22.12 5.16 3.92
CA GLY A 143 -21.23 4.06 3.54
C GLY A 143 -20.45 4.34 2.26
N ALA A 144 -21.08 4.98 1.25
CA ALA A 144 -20.39 5.39 0.05
C ALA A 144 -19.27 6.40 0.35
N LEU A 145 -19.55 7.39 1.21
CA LEU A 145 -18.53 8.37 1.64
C LEU A 145 -17.38 7.72 2.39
N GLN A 146 -17.68 6.75 3.26
CA GLN A 146 -16.67 5.99 4.01
C GLN A 146 -15.76 5.20 3.07
N ARG A 147 -16.33 4.49 2.08
CA ARG A 147 -15.56 3.74 1.07
C ARG A 147 -14.69 4.67 0.21
N LEU A 148 -15.22 5.82 -0.23
CA LEU A 148 -14.45 6.83 -0.96
C LEU A 148 -13.29 7.38 -0.13
N ASN A 149 -13.53 7.72 1.14
CA ASN A 149 -12.48 8.18 2.05
C ASN A 149 -11.42 7.10 2.27
N HIS A 150 -11.83 5.84 2.40
CA HIS A 150 -10.90 4.73 2.58
C HIS A 150 -10.09 4.45 1.30
N ALA A 151 -10.70 4.50 0.11
CA ALA A 151 -9.99 4.40 -1.17
C ALA A 151 -8.94 5.52 -1.32
N PHE A 152 -9.31 6.75 -0.98
CA PHE A 152 -8.38 7.87 -0.96
C PHE A 152 -7.23 7.65 0.02
N HIS A 153 -7.52 7.13 1.23
CA HIS A 153 -6.51 6.76 2.22
C HIS A 153 -5.51 5.74 1.67
N LEU A 154 -6.00 4.67 1.04
CA LEU A 154 -5.17 3.61 0.46
C LEU A 154 -4.28 4.13 -0.67
N ILE A 155 -4.81 4.97 -1.57
CA ILE A 155 -4.06 5.57 -2.67
C ILE A 155 -2.96 6.50 -2.13
N CYS A 156 -3.26 7.34 -1.14
CA CYS A 156 -2.28 8.21 -0.49
C CYS A 156 -1.18 7.39 0.21
N ALA A 157 -1.56 6.34 0.95
CA ALA A 157 -0.61 5.44 1.60
C ALA A 157 0.27 4.70 0.59
N ALA A 158 -0.30 4.18 -0.49
CA ALA A 158 0.45 3.52 -1.57
C ALA A 158 1.38 4.49 -2.32
N THR A 159 0.98 5.76 -2.47
CA THR A 159 1.83 6.81 -3.04
C THR A 159 3.06 7.05 -2.16
N TRP A 160 2.85 7.17 -0.84
CA TRP A 160 3.95 7.43 0.09
C TRP A 160 4.84 6.20 0.26
N LEU A 161 4.30 5.10 0.78
CA LEU A 161 5.07 3.89 1.10
C LEU A 161 5.67 3.22 -0.15
N GLY A 162 4.87 3.07 -1.20
CA GLY A 162 5.31 2.46 -2.45
C GLY A 162 6.37 3.28 -3.18
N GLY A 163 6.42 4.61 -2.96
CA GLY A 163 7.42 5.51 -3.55
C GLY A 163 8.78 5.49 -2.86
N LEU A 164 8.92 4.92 -1.64
CA LEU A 164 10.17 4.93 -0.89
C LEU A 164 11.29 4.11 -1.56
N LEU A 165 10.98 2.95 -2.15
CA LEU A 165 11.98 2.13 -2.84
C LEU A 165 12.51 2.78 -4.12
N PRO A 166 11.66 3.32 -5.02
CA PRO A 166 12.12 4.15 -6.14
C PRO A 166 12.91 5.38 -5.70
N LEU A 167 12.54 6.03 -4.59
CA LEU A 167 13.30 7.14 -4.02
C LEU A 167 14.73 6.73 -3.67
N LEU A 168 14.91 5.60 -2.97
CA LEU A 168 16.23 5.04 -2.65
C LEU A 168 17.06 4.74 -3.90
N PHE A 169 16.41 4.27 -4.96
CA PHE A 169 17.09 4.04 -6.23
C PHE A 169 17.53 5.35 -6.87
N CYS A 170 16.68 6.38 -6.92
CA CYS A 170 17.04 7.70 -7.42
C CYS A 170 18.19 8.33 -6.64
N MET A 171 18.27 8.13 -5.32
CA MET A 171 19.40 8.58 -4.50
C MET A 171 20.75 7.99 -4.95
N ARG A 172 20.74 6.71 -5.39
CA ARG A 172 21.95 6.08 -5.96
C ARG A 172 22.35 6.68 -7.32
N LEU A 173 21.35 7.08 -8.11
CA LEU A 173 21.56 7.69 -9.42
C LEU A 173 22.01 9.18 -9.32
N ALA A 174 21.82 9.82 -8.18
CA ALA A 174 22.13 11.24 -7.98
C ALA A 174 23.63 11.59 -8.05
N LYS A 175 24.52 10.62 -8.23
CA LYS A 175 25.99 10.79 -8.35
C LYS A 175 26.53 10.45 -9.76
N GLY A 176 25.70 10.25 -10.75
CA GLY A 176 26.16 9.82 -12.07
C GLY A 176 25.52 10.58 -13.21
N ARG A 177 25.61 10.03 -14.41
CA ARG A 177 25.03 10.63 -15.64
C ARG A 177 23.54 10.95 -15.56
N TRP A 178 22.83 10.35 -14.61
CA TRP A 178 21.40 10.53 -14.38
C TRP A 178 21.09 11.54 -13.27
N GLN A 179 22.11 12.25 -12.74
CA GLN A 179 21.99 13.11 -11.56
C GLN A 179 20.82 14.09 -11.67
N ASN A 180 20.77 14.90 -12.73
CA ASN A 180 19.71 15.91 -12.88
C ASN A 180 18.31 15.30 -12.99
N ALA A 181 18.18 14.20 -13.75
CA ALA A 181 16.90 13.49 -13.89
C ALA A 181 16.46 12.85 -12.57
N ALA A 182 17.39 12.27 -11.82
CA ALA A 182 17.12 11.68 -10.51
C ALA A 182 16.71 12.74 -9.48
N ILE A 183 17.43 13.86 -9.40
CA ILE A 183 17.10 14.99 -8.50
C ILE A 183 15.72 15.55 -8.85
N TYR A 184 15.44 15.80 -10.12
CA TYR A 184 14.13 16.27 -10.58
C TYR A 184 13.01 15.32 -10.14
N THR A 185 13.20 13.99 -10.33
CA THR A 185 12.24 12.96 -9.95
C THR A 185 11.99 12.94 -8.44
N MET A 186 13.05 13.01 -7.64
CA MET A 186 12.97 13.08 -6.18
C MET A 186 12.25 14.33 -5.70
N MET A 187 12.46 15.49 -6.34
CA MET A 187 11.77 16.74 -6.00
C MET A 187 10.26 16.65 -6.29
N ARG A 188 9.87 16.04 -7.43
CA ARG A 188 8.45 15.80 -7.76
C ARG A 188 7.82 14.86 -6.73
N PHE A 189 8.46 13.72 -6.45
CA PHE A 189 7.98 12.80 -5.42
C PHE A 189 7.82 13.50 -4.07
N SER A 190 8.82 14.27 -3.65
CA SER A 190 8.77 14.97 -2.37
C SER A 190 7.63 15.99 -2.30
N ARG A 191 7.30 16.68 -3.40
CA ARG A 191 6.15 17.61 -3.45
C ARG A 191 4.83 16.88 -3.31
N VAL A 192 4.62 15.81 -4.09
CA VAL A 192 3.40 15.00 -4.05
C VAL A 192 3.31 14.22 -2.74
N GLY A 193 4.46 13.78 -2.20
CA GLY A 193 4.56 13.10 -0.91
C GLY A 193 3.98 13.91 0.25
N HIS A 194 4.11 15.24 0.24
CA HIS A 194 3.46 16.08 1.28
C HIS A 194 1.94 15.98 1.22
N TYR A 195 1.37 16.04 0.00
CA TYR A 195 -0.07 15.88 -0.17
C TYR A 195 -0.53 14.45 0.18
N ALA A 196 0.28 13.45 -0.17
CA ALA A 196 -0.02 12.06 0.19
C ALA A 196 0.00 11.85 1.71
N VAL A 197 1.00 12.38 2.41
CA VAL A 197 1.08 12.31 3.89
C VAL A 197 -0.10 13.05 4.52
N ALA A 198 -0.38 14.28 4.10
CA ALA A 198 -1.54 15.03 4.59
C ALA A 198 -2.85 14.27 4.32
N GLY A 199 -2.99 13.68 3.12
CA GLY A 199 -4.12 12.83 2.76
C GLY A 199 -4.26 11.61 3.66
N VAL A 200 -3.17 10.91 3.98
CA VAL A 200 -3.17 9.77 4.92
C VAL A 200 -3.63 10.18 6.32
N LEU A 201 -3.11 11.31 6.83
CA LEU A 201 -3.47 11.78 8.17
C LEU A 201 -4.94 12.21 8.24
N PHE A 202 -5.39 13.01 7.29
CA PHE A 202 -6.76 13.53 7.25
C PHE A 202 -7.77 12.39 7.05
N SER A 203 -7.59 11.56 6.02
CA SER A 203 -8.49 10.44 5.75
C SER A 203 -8.43 9.37 6.85
N GLY A 204 -7.27 9.19 7.47
CA GLY A 204 -7.10 8.29 8.61
C GLY A 204 -7.90 8.73 9.84
N ALA A 205 -7.90 10.04 10.14
CA ALA A 205 -8.71 10.62 11.20
C ALA A 205 -10.21 10.45 10.91
N ILE A 206 -10.65 10.73 9.68
CA ILE A 206 -12.04 10.51 9.25
C ILE A 206 -12.43 9.04 9.39
N ASN A 207 -11.59 8.10 8.90
CA ASN A 207 -11.86 6.67 9.05
C ASN A 207 -12.01 6.26 10.52
N ALA A 208 -11.13 6.76 11.41
CA ALA A 208 -11.20 6.46 12.84
C ALA A 208 -12.51 6.97 13.45
N LEU A 209 -12.92 8.20 13.13
CA LEU A 209 -14.18 8.79 13.60
C LEU A 209 -15.41 8.03 13.06
N MET A 210 -15.39 7.60 11.80
CA MET A 210 -16.50 6.86 11.18
C MET A 210 -16.64 5.43 11.72
N ILE A 211 -15.53 4.82 12.18
CA ILE A 211 -15.54 3.46 12.74
C ILE A 211 -15.86 3.49 14.24
N LEU A 212 -15.21 4.35 15.02
CA LEU A 212 -15.34 4.37 16.47
C LEU A 212 -16.48 5.27 16.99
N GLY A 213 -16.96 6.20 16.16
CA GLY A 213 -17.91 7.20 16.59
C GLY A 213 -17.28 8.22 17.56
N VAL A 214 -18.14 8.88 18.37
CA VAL A 214 -17.72 9.93 19.33
C VAL A 214 -17.26 9.33 20.67
N HIS A 215 -17.77 8.16 21.04
CA HIS A 215 -17.43 7.48 22.29
C HIS A 215 -16.35 6.42 22.04
N ILE A 216 -15.10 6.80 22.26
CA ILE A 216 -13.95 5.96 21.98
C ILE A 216 -13.73 4.99 23.16
N PRO A 217 -13.80 3.66 22.94
CA PRO A 217 -13.52 2.66 23.96
C PRO A 217 -11.99 2.48 24.15
N TRP A 218 -11.37 3.35 24.93
CA TRP A 218 -9.90 3.42 25.10
C TRP A 218 -9.25 2.11 25.55
N GLN A 219 -9.99 1.22 26.19
CA GLN A 219 -9.48 -0.07 26.69
C GLN A 219 -9.61 -1.18 25.66
N ALA A 220 -10.32 -0.97 24.55
CA ALA A 220 -10.46 -1.99 23.52
C ALA A 220 -9.12 -2.22 22.79
N ASP A 221 -8.78 -3.48 22.58
CA ASP A 221 -7.55 -3.88 21.86
C ASP A 221 -7.44 -3.21 20.47
N TYR A 222 -8.56 -3.11 19.77
CA TYR A 222 -8.63 -2.40 18.49
C TYR A 222 -8.10 -0.96 18.59
N VAL A 223 -8.54 -0.20 19.62
CA VAL A 223 -8.13 1.20 19.82
C VAL A 223 -6.66 1.29 20.20
N GLN A 224 -6.16 0.38 21.02
CA GLN A 224 -4.74 0.35 21.40
C GLN A 224 -3.84 0.10 20.19
N PHE A 225 -4.21 -0.85 19.31
CA PHE A 225 -3.48 -1.10 18.08
C PHE A 225 -3.61 0.04 17.06
N LEU A 226 -4.77 0.71 17.02
CA LEU A 226 -4.94 1.93 16.22
C LEU A 226 -4.00 3.05 16.70
N LEU A 227 -3.88 3.26 18.02
CA LEU A 227 -2.95 4.23 18.59
C LEU A 227 -1.49 3.87 18.31
N PHE A 228 -1.14 2.59 18.42
CA PHE A 228 0.19 2.10 18.05
C PHE A 228 0.49 2.38 16.57
N LYS A 229 -0.46 2.11 15.66
CA LYS A 229 -0.35 2.50 14.25
C LYS A 229 -0.12 4.01 14.09
N CYS A 230 -0.89 4.84 14.82
CA CYS A 230 -0.75 6.29 14.75
C CYS A 230 0.63 6.75 15.22
N ALA A 231 1.18 6.13 16.27
CA ALA A 231 2.53 6.43 16.75
C ALA A 231 3.61 6.08 15.72
N LEU A 232 3.51 4.91 15.06
CA LEU A 232 4.41 4.53 13.96
C LEU A 232 4.34 5.53 12.80
N VAL A 233 3.13 5.91 12.39
CA VAL A 233 2.92 6.90 11.31
C VAL A 233 3.48 8.26 11.71
N ALA A 234 3.27 8.71 12.96
CA ALA A 234 3.83 9.97 13.46
C ALA A 234 5.37 9.96 13.40
N LEU A 235 6.01 8.85 13.80
CA LEU A 235 7.46 8.68 13.68
C LEU A 235 7.92 8.75 12.21
N MET A 236 7.21 8.11 11.29
CA MET A 236 7.50 8.21 9.85
C MET A 236 7.38 9.63 9.33
N VAL A 237 6.35 10.38 9.76
CA VAL A 237 6.18 11.80 9.39
C VAL A 237 7.36 12.64 9.89
N VAL A 238 7.80 12.43 11.14
CA VAL A 238 8.98 13.13 11.69
C VAL A 238 10.23 12.83 10.86
N ILE A 239 10.45 11.57 10.48
CA ILE A 239 11.57 11.16 9.62
C ILE A 239 11.46 11.84 8.24
N ALA A 240 10.29 11.82 7.61
CA ALA A 240 10.06 12.44 6.30
C ALA A 240 10.34 13.95 6.32
N LEU A 241 9.87 14.66 7.37
CA LEU A 241 10.14 16.09 7.57
C LEU A 241 11.61 16.35 7.82
N ALA A 242 12.27 15.55 8.67
CA ALA A 242 13.69 15.65 8.91
C ALA A 242 14.52 15.43 7.63
N ASN A 243 14.17 14.41 6.84
CA ASN A 243 14.77 14.15 5.54
C ASN A 243 14.63 15.37 4.62
N ARG A 244 13.46 15.96 4.54
CA ARG A 244 13.14 17.06 3.63
C ARG A 244 13.79 18.38 4.04
N TYR A 245 13.63 18.78 5.29
CA TYR A 245 13.96 20.14 5.74
C TYR A 245 15.36 20.25 6.35
N PHE A 246 15.91 19.15 6.88
CA PHE A 246 17.23 19.17 7.48
C PHE A 246 18.30 18.48 6.64
N LEU A 247 18.03 17.35 5.99
CA LEU A 247 19.06 16.61 5.27
C LEU A 247 19.21 17.06 3.82
N VAL A 248 18.11 17.25 3.07
CA VAL A 248 18.18 17.67 1.66
C VAL A 248 18.94 18.98 1.48
N PRO A 249 18.75 20.06 2.29
CA PRO A 249 19.52 21.28 2.15
C PRO A 249 21.02 21.12 2.45
N ARG A 250 21.40 20.06 3.17
CA ARG A 250 22.79 19.77 3.54
C ARG A 250 23.50 18.81 2.60
N PHE A 251 22.93 18.49 1.46
CA PHE A 251 23.59 17.66 0.45
C PHE A 251 24.76 18.43 -0.16
N ARG A 252 25.99 18.06 0.25
CA ARG A 252 27.24 18.54 -0.35
C ARG A 252 27.91 17.39 -1.09
N PRO A 253 28.41 17.61 -2.33
CA PRO A 253 29.04 16.55 -3.12
C PRO A 253 30.28 15.96 -2.42
N GLU A 254 30.97 16.76 -1.63
CA GLU A 254 32.30 16.44 -1.06
C GLU A 254 32.21 15.46 0.14
N THR A 255 31.19 15.52 0.99
CA THR A 255 31.18 14.75 2.24
C THR A 255 30.34 13.49 2.21
N GLY A 256 29.32 13.40 1.35
CA GLY A 256 28.43 12.24 1.22
C GLY A 256 27.67 11.81 2.49
N ARG A 257 28.00 12.40 3.67
CA ARG A 257 27.46 12.00 4.98
C ARG A 257 25.95 12.25 5.08
N ALA A 258 25.49 13.42 4.65
CA ALA A 258 24.05 13.74 4.67
C ALA A 258 23.25 12.78 3.78
N GLN A 259 23.79 12.38 2.64
CA GLN A 259 23.18 11.41 1.73
C GLN A 259 23.10 10.02 2.37
N GLN A 260 24.14 9.57 3.08
CA GLN A 260 24.12 8.29 3.78
C GLN A 260 23.09 8.27 4.90
N ILE A 261 22.98 9.37 5.67
CA ILE A 261 21.96 9.51 6.72
C ILE A 261 20.57 9.47 6.08
N PHE A 262 20.33 10.20 5.01
CA PHE A 262 19.07 10.19 4.27
C PHE A 262 18.69 8.78 3.83
N ILE A 263 19.61 8.01 3.24
CA ILE A 263 19.36 6.63 2.82
C ILE A 263 18.96 5.77 4.03
N ARG A 264 19.67 5.86 5.15
CA ARG A 264 19.35 5.10 6.37
C ARG A 264 18.00 5.48 6.94
N MET A 265 17.67 6.77 6.99
CA MET A 265 16.37 7.24 7.46
C MET A 265 15.23 6.79 6.53
N THR A 266 15.41 6.84 5.22
CA THR A 266 14.42 6.31 4.27
C THR A 266 14.28 4.78 4.37
N GLN A 267 15.36 4.05 4.66
CA GLN A 267 15.28 2.61 4.95
C GLN A 267 14.49 2.36 6.25
N ALA A 268 14.68 3.18 7.28
CA ALA A 268 13.87 3.11 8.50
C ALA A 268 12.38 3.38 8.21
N GLU A 269 12.06 4.35 7.34
CA GLU A 269 10.67 4.58 6.88
C GLU A 269 10.07 3.33 6.19
N VAL A 270 10.86 2.62 5.37
CA VAL A 270 10.41 1.37 4.73
C VAL A 270 10.07 0.31 5.79
N VAL A 271 10.93 0.14 6.80
CA VAL A 271 10.69 -0.82 7.90
C VAL A 271 9.48 -0.40 8.72
N LEU A 272 9.37 0.87 9.10
CA LEU A 272 8.21 1.39 9.84
C LEU A 272 6.92 1.23 9.02
N GLY A 273 6.96 1.48 7.71
CA GLY A 273 5.84 1.25 6.81
C GLY A 273 5.40 -0.21 6.77
N ALA A 274 6.36 -1.16 6.76
CA ALA A 274 6.05 -2.58 6.86
C ALA A 274 5.40 -2.93 8.22
N LEU A 275 5.87 -2.33 9.32
CA LEU A 275 5.25 -2.50 10.65
C LEU A 275 3.84 -1.92 10.71
N VAL A 276 3.59 -0.76 10.08
CA VAL A 276 2.25 -0.18 9.95
C VAL A 276 1.33 -1.14 9.19
N LEU A 277 1.78 -1.70 8.07
CA LEU A 277 0.99 -2.67 7.30
C LEU A 277 0.71 -3.96 8.09
N ALA A 278 1.70 -4.47 8.83
CA ALA A 278 1.54 -5.64 9.69
C ALA A 278 0.51 -5.37 10.80
N THR A 279 0.62 -4.22 11.47
CA THR A 279 -0.34 -3.79 12.51
C THR A 279 -1.75 -3.69 11.96
N VAL A 280 -1.94 -3.03 10.79
CA VAL A 280 -3.25 -2.93 10.15
C VAL A 280 -3.78 -4.28 9.71
N SER A 281 -2.92 -5.17 9.19
CA SER A 281 -3.34 -6.51 8.78
C SER A 281 -3.86 -7.34 9.94
N LEU A 282 -3.33 -7.09 11.16
CA LEU A 282 -3.75 -7.76 12.37
C LEU A 282 -5.10 -7.21 12.88
N PHE A 283 -5.15 -5.93 13.28
CA PHE A 283 -6.33 -5.44 14.00
C PHE A 283 -7.54 -5.13 13.12
N ALA A 284 -7.36 -4.97 11.81
CA ALA A 284 -8.48 -4.75 10.89
C ALA A 284 -9.33 -6.02 10.63
N THR A 285 -8.99 -7.15 11.25
CA THR A 285 -9.83 -8.36 11.30
C THR A 285 -10.62 -8.48 12.61
N TRP A 286 -10.42 -7.57 13.56
CA TRP A 286 -11.07 -7.57 14.87
C TRP A 286 -12.29 -6.67 14.87
N GLU A 287 -13.26 -6.99 15.73
CA GLU A 287 -14.40 -6.12 15.95
C GLU A 287 -13.95 -4.83 16.66
N PRO A 288 -14.46 -3.64 16.25
CA PRO A 288 -14.03 -2.35 16.82
C PRO A 288 -14.48 -2.12 18.25
N PHE A 289 -15.49 -2.88 18.74
CA PHE A 289 -16.13 -2.75 20.06
C PHE A 289 -16.22 -4.08 20.78
#